data_f155e24e04b9a8cdfa70ff6d66eeb013
#
_entry.id   f155e24e04b9a8cdfa70ff6d66eeb013
#
_cell.length_a   1.000
_cell.length_b   1.000
_cell.length_c   1.000
_cell.angle_alpha   90.00
_cell.angle_beta   90.00
_cell.angle_gamma   90.00
#
_symmetry.space_group_name_H-M   'P 1'
#
loop_
_entity.id
_entity.type
_entity.pdbx_description
1 polymer ?
#
loop_
_entity_poly.entity_id
_entity_poly.type
_entity_poly.pdbx_seq_one_letter_code
_entity_poly.pdbx_strand_id
1 'polypeptide(L)'
;NAPHMPVHLGSMGESIRTVIRENTGRMRPGDVYVLNAPYNGGTHLPDVTVITPVFDDTGKSILFYVGSRGHHADIGGITPGSMPPDSRVVEEEGVLIDNFLLVEQGRLREQETIALLSSGKYPCRNVAQNMADLRAMIAANEKGVQELRRMVAHFGLDVVHAYMRHVQD
;
A
#
# COMPACT_ATOMS: atom_id res chain seq x y z
N ASN A 1 0.41 13.16 -7.41
CA ASN A 1 -0.68 13.79 -6.69
C ASN A 1 -1.76 14.27 -7.66
N ALA A 2 -2.98 13.80 -7.51
CA ALA A 2 -4.10 14.19 -8.37
C ALA A 2 -4.95 15.24 -7.62
N PRO A 3 -5.09 16.49 -8.12
CA PRO A 3 -5.72 17.57 -7.38
C PRO A 3 -7.22 17.37 -7.12
N HIS A 4 -7.86 16.46 -7.82
CA HIS A 4 -9.29 16.16 -7.70
C HIS A 4 -9.59 14.91 -6.85
N MET A 5 -8.62 14.40 -6.08
CA MET A 5 -8.73 13.17 -5.29
C MET A 5 -8.40 13.39 -3.79
N PRO A 6 -8.98 14.40 -3.12
CA PRO A 6 -8.61 14.74 -1.74
C PRO A 6 -8.96 13.62 -0.73
N VAL A 7 -9.98 12.81 -0.98
CA VAL A 7 -10.39 11.70 -0.11
C VAL A 7 -9.27 10.66 0.04
N HIS A 8 -8.50 10.42 -1.00
CA HIS A 8 -7.39 9.46 -0.96
C HIS A 8 -6.23 9.97 -0.11
N LEU A 9 -5.99 11.27 -0.08
CA LEU A 9 -4.97 11.88 0.79
C LEU A 9 -5.36 11.73 2.26
N GLY A 10 -6.61 12.01 2.61
CA GLY A 10 -7.11 11.88 3.98
C GLY A 10 -7.04 10.43 4.51
N SER A 11 -7.33 9.46 3.68
CA SER A 11 -7.33 8.04 4.08
C SER A 11 -5.95 7.37 4.05
N MET A 12 -4.94 7.95 3.40
CA MET A 12 -3.59 7.38 3.36
C MET A 12 -3.00 7.24 4.77
N GLY A 13 -3.20 8.23 5.62
CA GLY A 13 -2.76 8.19 7.02
C GLY A 13 -3.35 7.01 7.79
N GLU A 14 -4.63 6.71 7.59
CA GLU A 14 -5.29 5.56 8.23
C GLU A 14 -4.74 4.23 7.71
N SER A 15 -4.48 4.11 6.41
CA SER A 15 -3.82 2.92 5.85
C SER A 15 -2.46 2.66 6.51
N ILE A 16 -1.66 3.70 6.68
CA ILE A 16 -0.35 3.60 7.33
C ILE A 16 -0.51 3.22 8.82
N ARG A 17 -1.42 3.86 9.55
CA ARG A 17 -1.70 3.52 10.96
C ARG A 17 -2.15 2.08 11.13
N THR A 18 -2.97 1.57 10.23
CA THR A 18 -3.38 0.16 10.23
C THR A 18 -2.18 -0.77 10.08
N VAL A 19 -1.31 -0.53 9.10
CA VAL A 19 -0.10 -1.34 8.92
C VAL A 19 0.79 -1.29 10.15
N ILE A 20 0.99 -0.11 10.76
CA ILE A 20 1.75 0.04 12.00
C ILE A 20 1.13 -0.79 13.12
N ARG A 21 -0.16 -0.62 13.38
CA ARG A 21 -0.89 -1.29 14.47
C ARG A 21 -0.82 -2.81 14.33
N GLU A 22 -1.13 -3.32 13.15
CA GLU A 22 -1.23 -4.75 12.89
C GLU A 22 0.15 -5.45 12.86
N ASN A 23 1.23 -4.71 12.62
CA ASN A 23 2.57 -5.28 12.46
C ASN A 23 3.58 -4.76 13.50
N THR A 24 3.12 -4.18 14.60
CA THR A 24 4.00 -3.70 15.68
C THR A 24 4.99 -4.77 16.11
N GLY A 25 6.29 -4.46 16.07
CA GLY A 25 7.38 -5.36 16.45
C GLY A 25 7.67 -6.50 15.47
N ARG A 26 6.94 -6.59 14.33
CA ARG A 26 7.13 -7.63 13.31
C ARG A 26 7.74 -7.16 12.02
N MET A 27 7.67 -5.84 11.72
CA MET A 27 8.21 -5.26 10.50
C MET A 27 9.74 -5.41 10.45
N ARG A 28 10.26 -5.74 9.29
CA ARG A 28 11.70 -5.91 9.03
C ARG A 28 12.14 -5.07 7.83
N PRO A 29 13.44 -4.69 7.75
CA PRO A 29 13.97 -4.04 6.55
C PRO A 29 13.67 -4.84 5.28
N GLY A 30 13.16 -4.15 4.26
CA GLY A 30 12.77 -4.76 2.99
C GLY A 30 11.35 -5.33 2.94
N ASP A 31 10.57 -5.24 4.03
CA ASP A 31 9.15 -5.59 4.02
C ASP A 31 8.33 -4.52 3.29
N VAL A 32 7.29 -4.96 2.59
CA VAL A 32 6.28 -4.11 1.96
C VAL A 32 4.90 -4.71 2.20
N TYR A 33 3.97 -3.88 2.60
CA TYR A 33 2.59 -4.27 2.91
C TYR A 33 1.62 -3.74 1.86
N VAL A 34 0.53 -4.45 1.63
CA VAL A 34 -0.53 -4.02 0.73
C VAL A 34 -1.90 -4.22 1.39
N LEU A 35 -2.79 -3.27 1.16
CA LEU A 35 -4.19 -3.34 1.62
C LEU A 35 -5.12 -2.57 0.70
N ASN A 36 -6.39 -2.97 0.70
CA ASN A 36 -7.51 -2.23 0.12
C ASN A 36 -8.75 -2.20 1.02
N ALA A 37 -8.69 -2.85 2.19
CA ALA A 37 -9.81 -3.04 3.09
C ALA A 37 -10.42 -1.70 3.55
N PRO A 38 -11.69 -1.37 3.21
CA PRO A 38 -12.30 -0.08 3.52
C PRO A 38 -12.39 0.20 5.02
N TYR A 39 -12.59 -0.84 5.82
CA TYR A 39 -12.70 -0.73 7.28
C TYR A 39 -11.35 -0.58 7.98
N ASN A 40 -10.25 -0.78 7.25
CA ASN A 40 -8.87 -0.72 7.75
C ASN A 40 -8.03 0.32 7.01
N GLY A 41 -8.62 1.47 6.68
CA GLY A 41 -7.94 2.61 6.08
C GLY A 41 -7.92 2.62 4.55
N GLY A 42 -8.57 1.64 3.89
CA GLY A 42 -8.85 1.67 2.46
C GLY A 42 -9.99 2.65 2.11
N THR A 43 -10.29 2.75 0.82
CA THR A 43 -11.44 3.51 0.29
C THR A 43 -12.38 2.59 -0.47
N HIS A 44 -12.05 2.24 -1.71
CA HIS A 44 -12.75 1.24 -2.51
C HIS A 44 -11.81 0.06 -2.74
N LEU A 45 -12.33 -1.14 -2.98
CA LEU A 45 -11.47 -2.31 -3.19
C LEU A 45 -10.48 -2.17 -4.36
N PRO A 46 -10.84 -1.52 -5.50
CA PRO A 46 -9.88 -1.26 -6.57
C PRO A 46 -8.75 -0.29 -6.18
N ASP A 47 -8.91 0.54 -5.14
CA ASP A 47 -7.90 1.49 -4.67
C ASP A 47 -6.88 0.79 -3.77
N VAL A 48 -5.99 0.06 -4.40
CA VAL A 48 -4.96 -0.70 -3.70
C VAL A 48 -3.88 0.24 -3.15
N THR A 49 -3.50 0.05 -1.89
CA THR A 49 -2.49 0.85 -1.21
C THR A 49 -1.29 -0.01 -0.85
N VAL A 50 -0.09 0.42 -1.25
CA VAL A 50 1.18 -0.24 -0.94
C VAL A 50 1.97 0.65 0.01
N ILE A 51 2.46 0.08 1.12
CA ILE A 51 3.15 0.80 2.19
C ILE A 51 4.50 0.14 2.45
N THR A 52 5.56 0.95 2.44
CA THR A 52 6.94 0.54 2.68
C THR A 52 7.49 1.26 3.91
N PRO A 53 7.82 0.55 5.00
CA PRO A 53 8.56 1.12 6.11
C PRO A 53 10.01 1.41 5.70
N VAL A 54 10.51 2.59 6.08
CA VAL A 54 11.89 3.02 5.81
C VAL A 54 12.69 2.95 7.09
N PHE A 55 13.60 2.00 7.16
CA PHE A 55 14.47 1.79 8.32
C PHE A 55 15.72 2.67 8.25
N ASP A 56 16.29 2.93 9.43
CA ASP A 56 17.62 3.48 9.56
C ASP A 56 18.69 2.51 9.02
N ASP A 57 19.93 2.97 8.93
CA ASP A 57 21.06 2.15 8.42
C ASP A 57 21.37 0.94 9.30
N THR A 58 20.94 0.94 10.56
CA THR A 58 21.11 -0.20 11.48
C THR A 58 20.00 -1.25 11.30
N GLY A 59 18.91 -0.92 10.63
CA GLY A 59 17.73 -1.77 10.47
C GLY A 59 16.91 -1.96 11.74
N LYS A 60 17.12 -1.12 12.77
CA LYS A 60 16.46 -1.25 14.08
C LYS A 60 15.31 -0.29 14.28
N SER A 61 15.36 0.88 13.67
CA SER A 61 14.36 1.94 13.84
C SER A 61 13.71 2.30 12.50
N ILE A 62 12.40 2.45 12.50
CA ILE A 62 11.67 2.95 11.34
C ILE A 62 11.67 4.47 11.39
N LEU A 63 12.20 5.12 10.36
CA LEU A 63 12.29 6.58 10.25
C LEU A 63 11.09 7.19 9.56
N PHE A 64 10.56 6.50 8.55
CA PHE A 64 9.47 6.95 7.68
C PHE A 64 8.63 5.78 7.19
N TYR A 65 7.48 6.11 6.63
CA TYR A 65 6.67 5.22 5.81
C TYR A 65 6.44 5.88 4.45
N VAL A 66 6.63 5.13 3.38
CA VAL A 66 6.31 5.57 2.02
C VAL A 66 5.08 4.80 1.56
N GLY A 67 4.08 5.51 1.07
CA GLY A 67 2.85 4.91 0.57
C GLY A 67 2.52 5.36 -0.84
N SER A 68 2.00 4.44 -1.64
CA SER A 68 1.38 4.72 -2.92
C SER A 68 0.00 4.07 -3.00
N ARG A 69 -0.93 4.72 -3.70
CA ARG A 69 -2.27 4.19 -3.96
C ARG A 69 -2.53 4.25 -5.44
N GLY A 70 -3.00 3.15 -6.00
CA GLY A 70 -3.37 3.02 -7.39
C GLY A 70 -4.74 2.38 -7.54
N HIS A 71 -5.57 2.91 -8.46
CA HIS A 71 -6.83 2.30 -8.84
C HIS A 71 -6.56 1.18 -9.85
N HIS A 72 -6.76 -0.07 -9.42
CA HIS A 72 -6.64 -1.22 -10.32
C HIS A 72 -7.85 -1.32 -11.24
N ALA A 73 -7.64 -1.65 -12.50
CA ALA A 73 -8.71 -1.76 -13.50
C ALA A 73 -9.76 -2.82 -13.15
N ASP A 74 -9.34 -3.88 -12.45
CA ASP A 74 -10.23 -4.95 -11.96
C ASP A 74 -9.56 -5.63 -10.75
N ILE A 75 -10.28 -5.75 -9.67
CA ILE A 75 -9.86 -6.48 -8.46
C ILE A 75 -10.81 -7.65 -8.15
N GLY A 76 -11.55 -8.15 -9.14
CA GLY A 76 -12.58 -9.16 -8.96
C GLY A 76 -13.97 -8.57 -8.74
N GLY A 77 -14.82 -9.30 -8.05
CA GLY A 77 -16.20 -8.91 -7.83
C GLY A 77 -17.16 -9.38 -8.91
N ILE A 78 -18.46 -9.11 -8.70
CA ILE A 78 -19.53 -9.61 -9.61
C ILE A 78 -19.56 -8.90 -10.96
N THR A 79 -19.04 -7.66 -11.03
CA THR A 79 -18.97 -6.89 -12.28
C THR A 79 -17.53 -6.61 -12.67
N PRO A 80 -17.21 -6.57 -13.97
CA PRO A 80 -15.93 -6.05 -14.45
C PRO A 80 -15.71 -4.60 -13.95
N GLY A 81 -14.47 -4.29 -13.53
CA GLY A 81 -14.13 -3.00 -12.97
C GLY A 81 -14.43 -2.87 -11.47
N SER A 82 -14.95 -3.92 -10.82
CA SER A 82 -15.06 -4.04 -9.36
C SER A 82 -15.82 -2.89 -8.65
N MET A 83 -16.84 -2.33 -9.31
CA MET A 83 -17.69 -1.26 -8.76
C MET A 83 -19.18 -1.57 -9.00
N PRO A 84 -19.71 -2.69 -8.47
CA PRO A 84 -21.12 -3.03 -8.68
C PRO A 84 -22.03 -2.09 -7.88
N PRO A 85 -23.13 -1.56 -8.49
CA PRO A 85 -24.04 -0.63 -7.79
C PRO A 85 -24.94 -1.32 -6.74
N ASP A 86 -25.12 -2.63 -6.87
CA ASP A 86 -26.09 -3.39 -6.06
C ASP A 86 -25.43 -4.44 -5.16
N SER A 87 -24.14 -4.29 -4.85
CA SER A 87 -23.44 -5.21 -3.95
C SER A 87 -24.03 -5.18 -2.55
N ARG A 88 -24.09 -6.35 -1.90
CA ARG A 88 -24.61 -6.53 -0.53
C ARG A 88 -23.55 -7.00 0.44
N VAL A 89 -22.50 -7.59 -0.07
CA VAL A 89 -21.36 -8.10 0.69
C VAL A 89 -20.05 -7.74 -0.02
N VAL A 90 -18.98 -7.60 0.75
CA VAL A 90 -17.68 -7.14 0.26
C VAL A 90 -17.10 -8.04 -0.84
N GLU A 91 -17.35 -9.33 -0.79
CA GLU A 91 -16.89 -10.30 -1.80
C GLU A 91 -17.48 -10.04 -3.19
N GLU A 92 -18.65 -9.41 -3.26
CA GLU A 92 -19.28 -8.99 -4.52
C GLU A 92 -18.59 -7.78 -5.15
N GLU A 93 -17.88 -6.99 -4.33
CA GLU A 93 -17.14 -5.81 -4.79
C GLU A 93 -15.74 -6.15 -5.29
N GLY A 94 -15.12 -7.23 -4.78
CA GLY A 94 -13.80 -7.66 -5.22
C GLY A 94 -13.05 -8.47 -4.17
N VAL A 95 -11.78 -8.75 -4.49
CA VAL A 95 -10.87 -9.44 -3.58
C VAL A 95 -10.47 -8.46 -2.46
N LEU A 96 -10.75 -8.86 -1.23
CA LEU A 96 -10.36 -8.10 -0.04
C LEU A 96 -8.91 -8.41 0.30
N ILE A 97 -8.09 -7.36 0.38
CA ILE A 97 -6.69 -7.43 0.81
C ILE A 97 -6.57 -6.65 2.12
N ASP A 98 -6.30 -7.35 3.20
CA ASP A 98 -6.18 -6.75 4.52
C ASP A 98 -4.80 -7.02 5.11
N ASN A 99 -3.99 -5.97 5.27
CA ASN A 99 -2.65 -6.02 5.86
C ASN A 99 -1.79 -7.18 5.34
N PHE A 100 -1.74 -7.38 4.03
CA PHE A 100 -1.00 -8.49 3.43
C PHE A 100 0.48 -8.13 3.26
N LEU A 101 1.37 -9.01 3.71
CA LEU A 101 2.81 -8.89 3.47
C LEU A 101 3.11 -9.25 2.01
N LEU A 102 3.33 -8.23 1.18
CA LEU A 102 3.56 -8.35 -0.26
C LEU A 102 5.02 -8.71 -0.59
N VAL A 103 5.95 -8.02 0.08
CA VAL A 103 7.38 -8.27 -0.03
C VAL A 103 7.91 -8.59 1.36
N GLU A 104 8.61 -9.70 1.50
CA GLU A 104 9.24 -10.16 2.74
C GLU A 104 10.75 -10.03 2.62
N GLN A 105 11.33 -9.10 3.38
CA GLN A 105 12.77 -8.85 3.42
C GLN A 105 13.41 -8.76 2.02
N GLY A 106 12.77 -8.01 1.12
CA GLY A 106 13.24 -7.77 -0.25
C GLY A 106 12.80 -8.83 -1.27
N ARG A 107 12.11 -9.89 -0.87
CA ARG A 107 11.60 -10.93 -1.76
C ARG A 107 10.09 -10.78 -1.99
N LEU A 108 9.68 -10.54 -3.23
CA LEU A 108 8.26 -10.53 -3.61
C LEU A 108 7.63 -11.91 -3.37
N ARG A 109 6.56 -11.96 -2.58
CA ARG A 109 5.77 -13.16 -2.31
C ARG A 109 4.79 -13.40 -3.46
N GLU A 110 5.34 -13.71 -4.63
CA GLU A 110 4.59 -13.76 -5.89
C GLU A 110 3.49 -14.82 -5.88
N GLN A 111 3.83 -16.03 -5.45
CA GLN A 111 2.89 -17.17 -5.46
C GLN A 111 1.72 -16.92 -4.50
N GLU A 112 2.01 -16.44 -3.30
CA GLU A 112 1.01 -16.11 -2.29
C GLU A 112 0.12 -14.95 -2.73
N THR A 113 0.69 -13.97 -3.43
CA THR A 113 -0.06 -12.83 -3.97
C THR A 113 -0.99 -13.27 -5.11
N ILE A 114 -0.50 -14.10 -6.03
CA ILE A 114 -1.33 -14.69 -7.10
C ILE A 114 -2.46 -15.52 -6.50
N ALA A 115 -2.17 -16.34 -5.48
CA ALA A 115 -3.18 -17.14 -4.79
C ALA A 115 -4.26 -16.24 -4.15
N LEU A 116 -3.88 -15.15 -3.50
CA LEU A 116 -4.81 -14.18 -2.93
C LEU A 116 -5.70 -13.54 -4.00
N LEU A 117 -5.11 -13.03 -5.08
CA LEU A 117 -5.84 -12.37 -6.17
C LEU A 117 -6.76 -13.33 -6.93
N SER A 118 -6.43 -14.61 -6.93
CA SER A 118 -7.21 -15.68 -7.55
C SER A 118 -8.22 -16.34 -6.61
N SER A 119 -8.31 -15.86 -5.37
CA SER A 119 -9.15 -16.44 -4.33
C SER A 119 -10.59 -15.90 -4.34
N GLY A 120 -11.44 -16.57 -3.56
CA GLY A 120 -12.81 -16.14 -3.36
C GLY A 120 -13.76 -16.56 -4.49
N LYS A 121 -15.03 -16.17 -4.35
CA LYS A 121 -16.09 -16.52 -5.29
C LYS A 121 -15.97 -15.75 -6.63
N TYR A 122 -15.44 -14.53 -6.54
CA TYR A 122 -15.32 -13.61 -7.68
C TYR A 122 -13.89 -13.09 -7.76
N PRO A 123 -12.92 -13.91 -8.22
CA PRO A 123 -11.50 -13.54 -8.26
C PRO A 123 -11.19 -12.45 -9.28
N CYS A 124 -9.99 -11.91 -9.21
CA CYS A 124 -9.47 -10.97 -10.20
C CYS A 124 -9.46 -11.63 -11.60
N ARG A 125 -9.93 -10.89 -12.62
CA ARG A 125 -10.04 -11.39 -14.00
C ARG A 125 -8.72 -11.34 -14.76
N ASN A 126 -7.82 -10.44 -14.38
CA ASN A 126 -6.51 -10.27 -15.00
C ASN A 126 -5.42 -10.15 -13.94
N VAL A 127 -5.09 -11.26 -13.31
CA VAL A 127 -4.06 -11.33 -12.26
C VAL A 127 -2.69 -10.87 -12.76
N ALA A 128 -2.35 -11.10 -14.03
CA ALA A 128 -1.09 -10.65 -14.62
C ALA A 128 -0.99 -9.11 -14.60
N GLN A 129 -2.07 -8.40 -14.93
CA GLN A 129 -2.14 -6.94 -14.86
C GLN A 129 -2.03 -6.46 -13.40
N ASN A 130 -2.77 -7.08 -12.48
CA ASN A 130 -2.68 -6.73 -11.05
C ASN A 130 -1.25 -6.89 -10.51
N MET A 131 -0.56 -7.96 -10.88
CA MET A 131 0.84 -8.18 -10.50
C MET A 131 1.78 -7.14 -11.10
N ALA A 132 1.56 -6.73 -12.36
CA ALA A 132 2.35 -5.67 -13.00
C ALA A 132 2.15 -4.32 -12.27
N ASP A 133 0.90 -3.99 -11.94
CA ASP A 133 0.55 -2.77 -11.20
C ASP A 133 1.17 -2.77 -9.79
N LEU A 134 1.11 -3.89 -9.07
CA LEU A 134 1.75 -4.03 -7.77
C LEU A 134 3.28 -3.85 -7.85
N ARG A 135 3.94 -4.44 -8.85
CA ARG A 135 5.38 -4.23 -9.08
C ARG A 135 5.71 -2.77 -9.37
N ALA A 136 4.89 -2.08 -10.15
CA ALA A 136 5.05 -0.65 -10.41
C ALA A 136 4.90 0.19 -9.13
N MET A 137 3.95 -0.15 -8.26
CA MET A 137 3.75 0.53 -6.97
C MET A 137 4.91 0.28 -6.01
N ILE A 138 5.45 -0.95 -5.95
CA ILE A 138 6.66 -1.26 -5.18
C ILE A 138 7.83 -0.42 -5.69
N ALA A 139 8.04 -0.33 -7.00
CA ALA A 139 9.11 0.46 -7.60
C ALA A 139 8.95 1.96 -7.32
N ALA A 140 7.72 2.48 -7.35
CA ALA A 140 7.43 3.87 -6.99
C ALA A 140 7.78 4.16 -5.52
N ASN A 141 7.41 3.27 -4.60
CA ASN A 141 7.77 3.40 -3.19
C ASN A 141 9.30 3.33 -2.99
N GLU A 142 9.98 2.40 -3.65
CA GLU A 142 11.45 2.29 -3.58
C GLU A 142 12.13 3.58 -4.06
N LYS A 143 11.63 4.20 -5.12
CA LYS A 143 12.12 5.51 -5.56
C LYS A 143 11.90 6.57 -4.47
N GLY A 144 10.75 6.58 -3.82
CA GLY A 144 10.47 7.47 -2.69
C GLY A 144 11.43 7.25 -1.52
N VAL A 145 11.72 5.99 -1.18
CA VAL A 145 12.71 5.63 -0.15
C VAL A 145 14.09 6.18 -0.49
N GLN A 146 14.54 5.99 -1.72
CA GLN A 146 15.85 6.50 -2.17
C GLN A 146 15.94 8.02 -2.08
N GLU A 147 14.90 8.74 -2.49
CA GLU A 147 14.87 10.21 -2.39
C GLU A 147 14.86 10.69 -0.93
N LEU A 148 14.07 10.05 -0.04
CA LEU A 148 14.09 10.37 1.39
C LEU A 148 15.47 10.15 2.01
N ARG A 149 16.12 9.03 1.70
CA ARG A 149 17.50 8.77 2.17
C ARG A 149 18.50 9.80 1.67
N ARG A 150 18.35 10.24 0.41
CA ARG A 150 19.17 11.30 -0.15
C ARG A 150 18.97 12.64 0.57
N MET A 151 17.70 12.99 0.87
CA MET A 151 17.35 14.18 1.65
C MET A 151 17.96 14.13 3.06
N VAL A 152 17.83 12.99 3.74
CA VAL A 152 18.41 12.80 5.08
C VAL A 152 19.95 12.90 5.04
N ALA A 153 20.59 12.32 4.05
CA ALA A 153 22.05 12.41 3.89
C ALA A 153 22.51 13.85 3.63
N HIS A 154 21.72 14.65 2.93
CA HIS A 154 22.07 16.04 2.57
C HIS A 154 21.75 17.04 3.67
N PHE A 155 20.56 16.94 4.30
CA PHE A 155 20.06 17.94 5.27
C PHE A 155 20.11 17.47 6.72
N GLY A 156 20.27 16.19 6.98
CA GLY A 156 20.14 15.58 8.30
C GLY A 156 18.70 15.20 8.63
N LEU A 157 18.56 14.17 9.47
CA LEU A 157 17.25 13.59 9.83
C LEU A 157 16.35 14.60 10.56
N ASP A 158 16.92 15.39 11.50
CA ASP A 158 16.15 16.37 12.30
C ASP A 158 15.55 17.46 11.42
N VAL A 159 16.30 17.93 10.41
CA VAL A 159 15.82 18.93 9.46
C VAL A 159 14.68 18.36 8.61
N VAL A 160 14.83 17.14 8.07
CA VAL A 160 13.79 16.49 7.27
C VAL A 160 12.52 16.30 8.11
N HIS A 161 12.61 15.81 9.33
CA HIS A 161 11.47 15.67 10.23
C HIS A 161 10.82 17.02 10.59
N ALA A 162 11.60 18.07 10.79
CA ALA A 162 11.08 19.41 11.08
C ALA A 162 10.25 19.94 9.89
N TYR A 163 10.76 19.81 8.67
CA TYR A 163 10.04 20.21 7.47
C TYR A 163 8.76 19.38 7.23
N MET A 164 8.81 18.08 7.47
CA MET A 164 7.62 17.22 7.37
C MET A 164 6.50 17.68 8.31
N ARG A 165 6.85 18.04 9.57
CA ARG A 165 5.89 18.60 10.52
C ARG A 165 5.33 19.95 10.03
N HIS A 166 6.20 20.84 9.59
CA HIS A 166 5.81 22.17 9.12
C HIS A 166 4.90 22.19 7.89
N VAL A 167 4.99 21.16 7.04
CA VAL A 167 4.10 21.02 5.86
C VAL A 167 2.70 20.53 6.27
N GLN A 168 2.55 19.93 7.46
CA GLN A 168 1.26 19.44 7.97
C GLN A 168 0.45 20.53 8.70
N ASP A 169 1.11 21.59 9.19
CA ASP A 169 0.51 22.75 9.87
C ASP A 169 -0.01 23.78 8.86
#